data_14af27b44fc8feec490d9661efadece8
#
_entry.id   14af27b44fc8feec490d9661efadece8
#
_cell.length_a   1.000
_cell.length_b   1.000
_cell.length_c   1.000
_cell.angle_alpha   90.00
_cell.angle_beta   90.00
_cell.angle_gamma   90.00
#
_symmetry.space_group_name_H-M   'P 1'
#
loop_
_entity.id
_entity.type
_entity.pdbx_description
1 polymer ?
#
loop_
_entity_poly.entity_id
_entity_poly.type
_entity_poly.pdbx_seq_one_letter_code
_entity_poly.pdbx_strand_id
1 'polypeptide(L)'
;VMLLSKMLPQVSGFLQMDLKDTVICIGAFLFGPLSAAVISIVVAVVEMFTVSDTGPIGCIMNVLATCAFCCTAAFVYKKFHTRKGAVIGLALGTVCLTVVMLLWNYLITPIYMGMDREEIVVPMLIPVFLPFNLVKGGLNMALILLLYKPVVTALRKARLVPESHAPVEGKGKLSAGFLLFSLALLATFVVLALVLMGIL
;
A
#
# COMPACT_ATOMS: atom_id res chain seq x y z
N VAL A 1 -2.02 -1.98 -13.22
CA VAL A 1 -2.00 -1.08 -12.04
C VAL A 1 -0.85 -0.10 -12.15
N MET A 2 0.40 -0.52 -12.38
CA MET A 2 1.58 0.35 -12.50
C MET A 2 1.41 1.49 -13.53
N LEU A 3 0.95 1.18 -14.75
CA LEU A 3 0.71 2.18 -15.79
C LEU A 3 -0.40 3.17 -15.42
N LEU A 4 -1.44 2.69 -14.72
CA LEU A 4 -2.52 3.56 -14.22
C LEU A 4 -2.00 4.52 -13.16
N SER A 5 -1.08 4.07 -12.29
CA SER A 5 -0.48 4.95 -11.27
C SER A 5 0.32 6.10 -11.88
N LYS A 6 0.96 5.89 -13.03
CA LYS A 6 1.67 6.98 -13.76
C LYS A 6 0.74 8.06 -14.35
N MET A 7 -0.53 7.75 -14.55
CA MET A 7 -1.53 8.74 -15.01
C MET A 7 -2.02 9.64 -13.87
N LEU A 8 -1.75 9.28 -12.62
CA LEU A 8 -2.09 10.11 -11.47
C LEU A 8 -1.06 11.26 -11.34
N PRO A 9 -1.53 12.47 -11.01
CA PRO A 9 -0.64 13.59 -10.78
C PRO A 9 0.31 13.31 -9.60
N GLN A 10 1.52 13.86 -9.70
CA GLN A 10 2.54 13.72 -8.66
C GLN A 10 2.31 14.73 -7.54
N VAL A 11 2.51 14.33 -6.31
CA VAL A 11 2.54 15.23 -5.15
C VAL A 11 3.94 15.83 -5.04
N SER A 12 4.01 17.15 -4.91
CA SER A 12 5.29 17.89 -4.84
C SER A 12 6.28 17.61 -5.99
N GLY A 13 5.77 17.17 -7.15
CA GLY A 13 6.55 16.98 -8.38
C GLY A 13 7.37 15.67 -8.46
N PHE A 14 7.47 14.87 -7.39
CA PHE A 14 8.26 13.62 -7.38
C PHE A 14 7.61 12.45 -6.63
N LEU A 15 6.59 12.70 -5.80
CA LEU A 15 5.92 11.65 -5.03
C LEU A 15 4.72 11.11 -5.82
N GLN A 16 4.75 9.83 -6.19
CA GLN A 16 3.68 9.18 -6.92
C GLN A 16 2.76 8.37 -6.00
N MET A 17 1.46 8.56 -6.17
CA MET A 17 0.44 7.66 -5.62
C MET A 17 0.41 6.40 -6.47
N ASP A 18 0.72 5.25 -5.90
CA ASP A 18 0.58 3.98 -6.58
C ASP A 18 -0.35 3.01 -5.82
N LEU A 19 -1.04 2.20 -6.59
CA LEU A 19 -2.04 1.25 -6.09
C LEU A 19 -1.58 -0.21 -6.21
N LYS A 20 -0.30 -0.44 -6.58
CA LYS A 20 0.26 -1.79 -6.72
C LYS A 20 0.23 -2.56 -5.40
N ASP A 21 0.45 -1.85 -4.29
CA ASP A 21 0.46 -2.44 -2.95
C ASP A 21 -0.88 -3.09 -2.60
N THR A 22 -1.99 -2.59 -3.16
CA THR A 22 -3.31 -3.23 -3.03
C THR A 22 -3.31 -4.66 -3.58
N VAL A 23 -2.79 -4.86 -4.78
CA VAL A 23 -2.76 -6.18 -5.43
C VAL A 23 -1.77 -7.11 -4.72
N ILE A 24 -0.58 -6.61 -4.38
CA ILE A 24 0.45 -7.35 -3.66
C ILE A 24 -0.06 -7.80 -2.28
N CYS A 25 -0.74 -6.91 -1.56
CA CYS A 25 -1.27 -7.22 -0.23
C CYS A 25 -2.43 -8.23 -0.28
N ILE A 26 -3.29 -8.20 -1.30
CA ILE A 26 -4.29 -9.25 -1.51
C ILE A 26 -3.61 -10.61 -1.72
N GLY A 27 -2.55 -10.66 -2.52
CA GLY A 27 -1.71 -11.85 -2.67
C GLY A 27 -1.07 -12.29 -1.35
N ALA A 28 -0.59 -11.33 -0.55
CA ALA A 28 -0.02 -11.58 0.76
C ALA A 28 -1.00 -12.20 1.76
N PHE A 29 -2.26 -11.79 1.73
CA PHE A 29 -3.31 -12.37 2.56
C PHE A 29 -3.67 -13.81 2.14
N LEU A 30 -3.46 -14.17 0.88
CA LEU A 30 -3.72 -15.52 0.37
C LEU A 30 -2.54 -16.48 0.62
N PHE A 31 -1.33 -16.02 0.35
CA PHE A 31 -0.12 -16.86 0.33
C PHE A 31 0.85 -16.58 1.49
N GLY A 32 0.57 -15.56 2.29
CA GLY A 32 1.37 -15.19 3.46
C GLY A 32 2.40 -14.08 3.21
N PRO A 33 3.08 -13.61 4.28
CA PRO A 33 3.97 -12.45 4.20
C PRO A 33 5.24 -12.68 3.36
N LEU A 34 5.74 -13.91 3.28
CA LEU A 34 6.91 -14.22 2.45
C LEU A 34 6.61 -14.03 0.96
N SER A 35 5.41 -14.41 0.51
CA SER A 35 5.00 -14.18 -0.88
C SER A 35 4.91 -12.68 -1.20
N ALA A 36 4.49 -11.85 -0.24
CA ALA A 36 4.51 -10.40 -0.41
C ALA A 36 5.92 -9.88 -0.68
N ALA A 37 6.91 -10.33 0.09
CA ALA A 37 8.30 -9.93 -0.10
C ALA A 37 8.83 -10.34 -1.49
N VAL A 38 8.60 -11.59 -1.90
CA VAL A 38 9.03 -12.09 -3.21
C VAL A 38 8.35 -11.31 -4.35
N ILE A 39 7.03 -11.15 -4.29
CA ILE A 39 6.27 -10.40 -5.31
C ILE A 39 6.74 -8.94 -5.35
N SER A 40 6.97 -8.32 -4.19
CA SER A 40 7.48 -6.94 -4.09
C SER A 40 8.82 -6.78 -4.82
N ILE A 41 9.76 -7.70 -4.61
CA ILE A 41 11.08 -7.67 -5.28
C ILE A 41 10.90 -7.80 -6.80
N VAL A 42 10.13 -8.80 -7.25
CA VAL A 42 9.91 -9.03 -8.69
C VAL A 42 9.25 -7.80 -9.33
N VAL A 43 8.20 -7.27 -8.71
CA VAL A 43 7.49 -6.09 -9.21
C VAL A 43 8.39 -4.86 -9.25
N ALA A 44 9.17 -4.61 -8.20
CA ALA A 44 10.08 -3.46 -8.16
C ALA A 44 11.21 -3.56 -9.19
N VAL A 45 11.73 -4.77 -9.44
CA VAL A 45 12.73 -5.01 -10.50
C VAL A 45 12.11 -4.76 -11.88
N VAL A 46 10.91 -5.27 -12.15
CA VAL A 46 10.20 -5.00 -13.42
C VAL A 46 9.93 -3.50 -13.57
N GLU A 47 9.49 -2.80 -12.53
CA GLU A 47 9.31 -1.34 -12.54
C GLU A 47 10.61 -0.61 -12.88
N MET A 48 11.71 -1.01 -12.29
CA MET A 48 13.02 -0.38 -12.51
C MET A 48 13.40 -0.36 -13.99
N PHE A 49 13.11 -1.45 -14.72
CA PHE A 49 13.47 -1.56 -16.15
C PHE A 49 12.42 -1.02 -17.11
N THR A 50 11.18 -0.82 -16.67
CA THR A 50 10.07 -0.49 -17.59
C THR A 50 9.48 0.89 -17.38
N VAL A 51 9.36 1.33 -16.14
CA VAL A 51 8.49 2.47 -15.78
C VAL A 51 9.19 3.48 -14.88
N SER A 52 10.22 3.06 -14.12
CA SER A 52 10.83 3.90 -13.09
C SER A 52 11.90 4.83 -13.67
N ASP A 53 11.83 6.10 -13.28
CA ASP A 53 12.83 7.11 -13.58
C ASP A 53 13.90 7.23 -12.46
N THR A 54 13.71 6.47 -11.36
CA THR A 54 14.54 6.56 -10.13
C THR A 54 15.61 5.47 -10.01
N GLY A 55 15.68 4.54 -10.99
CA GLY A 55 16.70 3.51 -11.06
C GLY A 55 16.76 2.57 -9.84
N PRO A 56 17.97 2.06 -9.48
CA PRO A 56 18.14 1.08 -8.40
C PRO A 56 17.73 1.59 -7.01
N ILE A 57 17.91 2.89 -6.75
CA ILE A 57 17.53 3.51 -5.46
C ILE A 57 16.01 3.48 -5.29
N GLY A 58 15.27 3.82 -6.35
CA GLY A 58 13.81 3.71 -6.34
C GLY A 58 13.32 2.28 -6.25
N CYS A 59 14.04 1.32 -6.84
CA CYS A 59 13.74 -0.11 -6.69
C CYS A 59 13.80 -0.54 -5.22
N ILE A 60 14.89 -0.23 -4.52
CA ILE A 60 15.05 -0.54 -3.09
C ILE A 60 13.98 0.16 -2.26
N MET A 61 13.71 1.44 -2.52
CA MET A 61 12.66 2.21 -1.87
C MET A 61 11.29 1.53 -2.00
N ASN A 62 10.94 1.10 -3.22
CA ASN A 62 9.67 0.44 -3.50
C ASN A 62 9.55 -0.92 -2.78
N VAL A 63 10.62 -1.73 -2.77
CA VAL A 63 10.64 -2.99 -2.01
C VAL A 63 10.44 -2.75 -0.52
N LEU A 64 11.17 -1.80 0.06
CA LEU A 64 11.05 -1.48 1.49
C LEU A 64 9.65 -0.97 1.84
N ALA A 65 9.09 -0.05 1.04
CA ALA A 65 7.76 0.49 1.23
C ALA A 65 6.68 -0.61 1.18
N THR A 66 6.68 -1.41 0.12
CA THR A 66 5.73 -2.50 -0.08
C THR A 66 5.86 -3.58 0.99
N CYS A 67 7.08 -3.98 1.36
CA CYS A 67 7.31 -4.93 2.44
C CYS A 67 6.84 -4.39 3.80
N ALA A 68 7.15 -3.14 4.12
CA ALA A 68 6.71 -2.52 5.37
C ALA A 68 5.17 -2.52 5.50
N PHE A 69 4.46 -2.28 4.41
CA PHE A 69 3.00 -2.30 4.39
C PHE A 69 2.44 -3.73 4.33
N CYS A 70 2.75 -4.47 3.26
CA CYS A 70 2.10 -5.75 2.95
C CYS A 70 2.53 -6.89 3.89
N CYS A 71 3.84 -6.99 4.25
CA CYS A 71 4.29 -8.06 5.14
C CYS A 71 3.75 -7.87 6.56
N THR A 72 3.72 -6.62 7.06
CA THR A 72 3.14 -6.29 8.38
C THR A 72 1.65 -6.64 8.40
N ALA A 73 0.88 -6.19 7.39
CA ALA A 73 -0.54 -6.49 7.27
C ALA A 73 -0.81 -8.00 7.19
N ALA A 74 -0.05 -8.72 6.36
CA ALA A 74 -0.21 -10.16 6.19
C ALA A 74 0.20 -10.95 7.44
N PHE A 75 1.23 -10.53 8.16
CA PHE A 75 1.64 -11.18 9.40
C PHE A 75 0.54 -11.12 10.46
N VAL A 76 -0.05 -9.94 10.67
CA VAL A 76 -1.16 -9.74 11.60
C VAL A 76 -2.39 -10.53 11.15
N TYR A 77 -2.73 -10.47 9.85
CA TYR A 77 -3.86 -11.20 9.30
C TYR A 77 -3.68 -12.70 9.43
N LYS A 78 -2.48 -13.24 9.19
CA LYS A 78 -2.16 -14.66 9.37
C LYS A 78 -2.35 -15.13 10.82
N LYS A 79 -2.13 -14.25 11.80
CA LYS A 79 -2.32 -14.59 13.22
C LYS A 79 -3.78 -14.61 13.63
N PHE A 80 -4.60 -13.69 13.13
CA PHE A 80 -5.98 -13.51 13.59
C PHE A 80 -7.04 -14.06 12.64
N HIS A 81 -6.79 -14.16 11.34
CA HIS A 81 -7.69 -14.66 10.27
C HIS A 81 -9.13 -14.09 10.32
N THR A 82 -9.31 -12.89 10.86
CA THR A 82 -10.60 -12.21 11.02
C THR A 82 -10.63 -10.89 10.25
N ARG A 83 -11.85 -10.35 10.00
CA ARG A 83 -12.00 -9.02 9.42
C ARG A 83 -11.35 -7.92 10.27
N LYS A 84 -11.49 -8.02 11.60
CA LYS A 84 -10.83 -7.11 12.54
C LYS A 84 -9.30 -7.23 12.42
N GLY A 85 -8.77 -8.45 12.33
CA GLY A 85 -7.36 -8.70 12.09
C GLY A 85 -6.84 -8.08 10.78
N ALA A 86 -7.63 -8.12 9.70
CA ALA A 86 -7.29 -7.45 8.45
C ALA A 86 -7.23 -5.92 8.62
N VAL A 87 -8.23 -5.31 9.25
CA VAL A 87 -8.26 -3.86 9.49
C VAL A 87 -7.08 -3.42 10.36
N ILE A 88 -6.83 -4.12 11.47
CA ILE A 88 -5.71 -3.82 12.39
C ILE A 88 -4.37 -4.02 11.66
N GLY A 89 -4.23 -5.10 10.90
CA GLY A 89 -3.02 -5.40 10.14
C GLY A 89 -2.71 -4.33 9.10
N LEU A 90 -3.71 -3.87 8.36
CA LEU A 90 -3.56 -2.81 7.37
C LEU A 90 -3.27 -1.45 8.01
N ALA A 91 -3.90 -1.13 9.14
CA ALA A 91 -3.60 0.09 9.89
C ALA A 91 -2.15 0.08 10.42
N LEU A 92 -1.71 -1.03 11.02
CA LEU A 92 -0.31 -1.19 11.45
C LEU A 92 0.66 -1.18 10.27
N GLY A 93 0.29 -1.77 9.14
CA GLY A 93 1.06 -1.71 7.90
C GLY A 93 1.22 -0.27 7.40
N THR A 94 0.15 0.54 7.45
CA THR A 94 0.22 1.98 7.10
C THR A 94 1.16 2.75 8.01
N VAL A 95 1.11 2.50 9.31
CA VAL A 95 2.04 3.12 10.28
C VAL A 95 3.49 2.68 9.98
N CYS A 96 3.72 1.39 9.81
CA CYS A 96 5.05 0.85 9.49
C CYS A 96 5.61 1.43 8.18
N LEU A 97 4.80 1.47 7.12
CA LEU A 97 5.13 2.13 5.85
C LEU A 97 5.55 3.58 6.09
N THR A 98 4.75 4.33 6.84
CA THR A 98 5.01 5.75 7.08
C THR A 98 6.33 5.97 7.82
N VAL A 99 6.59 5.20 8.88
CA VAL A 99 7.85 5.29 9.64
C VAL A 99 9.05 4.93 8.75
N VAL A 100 8.99 3.81 8.03
CA VAL A 100 10.09 3.38 7.14
C VAL A 100 10.34 4.43 6.05
N MET A 101 9.30 5.00 5.47
CA MET A 101 9.45 6.00 4.41
C MET A 101 9.92 7.36 4.93
N LEU A 102 9.56 7.77 6.14
CA LEU A 102 10.15 8.96 6.77
C LEU A 102 11.64 8.77 7.02
N LEU A 103 12.06 7.61 7.51
CA LEU A 103 13.48 7.28 7.70
C LEU A 103 14.21 7.25 6.35
N TRP A 104 13.63 6.63 5.33
CA TRP A 104 14.19 6.61 3.98
C TRP A 104 14.40 8.03 3.43
N ASN A 105 13.38 8.86 3.51
CA ASN A 105 13.45 10.23 3.00
C ASN A 105 14.47 11.06 3.79
N TYR A 106 14.58 10.87 5.09
CA TYR A 106 15.58 11.55 5.90
C TYR A 106 17.02 11.13 5.54
N LEU A 107 17.25 9.84 5.31
CA LEU A 107 18.61 9.29 5.11
C LEU A 107 19.06 9.34 3.64
N ILE A 108 18.20 8.93 2.72
CA ILE A 108 18.59 8.62 1.33
C ILE A 108 18.21 9.74 0.36
N THR A 109 17.07 10.41 0.56
CA THR A 109 16.61 11.46 -0.36
C THR A 109 17.62 12.62 -0.50
N PRO A 110 18.28 13.10 0.55
CA PRO A 110 19.31 14.14 0.41
C PRO A 110 20.46 13.69 -0.53
N ILE A 111 20.90 12.45 -0.38
CA ILE A 111 22.01 11.90 -1.18
C ILE A 111 21.59 11.72 -2.63
N TYR A 112 20.38 11.17 -2.86
CA TYR A 112 19.89 10.86 -4.19
C TYR A 112 19.51 12.10 -5.01
N MET A 113 18.85 13.09 -4.37
CA MET A 113 18.38 14.29 -5.05
C MET A 113 19.39 15.45 -4.96
N GLY A 114 20.52 15.27 -4.27
CA GLY A 114 21.49 16.34 -4.05
C GLY A 114 20.94 17.54 -3.28
N MET A 115 19.94 17.30 -2.41
CA MET A 115 19.28 18.32 -1.60
C MET A 115 19.96 18.43 -0.24
N ASP A 116 20.00 19.65 0.31
CA ASP A 116 20.44 19.82 1.69
C ASP A 116 19.45 19.17 2.66
N ARG A 117 20.00 18.41 3.61
CA ARG A 117 19.20 17.65 4.57
C ARG A 117 18.46 18.56 5.54
N GLU A 118 19.19 19.50 6.14
CA GLU A 118 18.66 20.36 7.21
C GLU A 118 17.77 21.46 6.65
N GLU A 119 18.13 22.03 5.50
CA GLU A 119 17.41 23.17 4.92
C GLU A 119 16.18 22.74 4.10
N ILE A 120 16.21 21.57 3.44
CA ILE A 120 15.17 21.16 2.49
C ILE A 120 14.41 19.94 2.99
N VAL A 121 15.12 18.84 3.33
CA VAL A 121 14.46 17.55 3.61
C VAL A 121 13.76 17.54 4.97
N VAL A 122 14.42 18.05 6.02
CA VAL A 122 13.84 18.08 7.38
C VAL A 122 12.54 18.91 7.42
N PRO A 123 12.46 20.12 6.85
CA PRO A 123 11.21 20.86 6.79
C PRO A 123 10.08 20.18 6.02
N MET A 124 10.40 19.30 5.05
CA MET A 124 9.41 18.55 4.25
C MET A 124 8.92 17.27 4.93
N LEU A 125 9.62 16.75 5.94
CA LEU A 125 9.27 15.46 6.57
C LEU A 125 7.84 15.46 7.13
N ILE A 126 7.48 16.49 7.89
CA ILE A 126 6.18 16.58 8.55
C ILE A 126 5.08 17.07 7.58
N PRO A 127 5.25 18.19 6.84
CA PRO A 127 4.16 18.72 6.03
C PRO A 127 3.94 17.97 4.70
N VAL A 128 4.95 17.26 4.19
CA VAL A 128 4.85 16.60 2.87
C VAL A 128 4.92 15.07 2.99
N PHE A 129 6.02 14.52 3.50
CA PHE A 129 6.24 13.07 3.49
C PHE A 129 5.32 12.32 4.46
N LEU A 130 5.02 12.86 5.62
CA LEU A 130 4.12 12.24 6.59
C LEU A 130 2.69 12.11 6.02
N PRO A 131 1.99 13.18 5.63
CA PRO A 131 0.63 13.07 5.10
C PRO A 131 0.58 12.27 3.80
N PHE A 132 1.58 12.38 2.92
CA PHE A 132 1.65 11.59 1.71
C PHE A 132 1.63 10.08 2.00
N ASN A 133 2.50 9.59 2.89
CA ASN A 133 2.59 8.16 3.20
C ASN A 133 1.36 7.66 3.96
N LEU A 134 0.76 8.46 4.85
CA LEU A 134 -0.50 8.13 5.51
C LEU A 134 -1.66 8.02 4.51
N VAL A 135 -1.76 8.95 3.57
CA VAL A 135 -2.80 8.93 2.54
C VAL A 135 -2.59 7.77 1.57
N LYS A 136 -1.35 7.54 1.12
CA LYS A 136 -1.00 6.38 0.27
C LYS A 136 -1.36 5.06 0.95
N GLY A 137 -0.95 4.86 2.19
CA GLY A 137 -1.25 3.65 2.96
C GLY A 137 -2.75 3.49 3.24
N GLY A 138 -3.43 4.57 3.61
CA GLY A 138 -4.87 4.58 3.87
C GLY A 138 -5.71 4.31 2.63
N LEU A 139 -5.32 4.86 1.47
CA LEU A 139 -5.96 4.60 0.19
C LEU A 139 -5.84 3.11 -0.20
N ASN A 140 -4.62 2.56 -0.11
CA ASN A 140 -4.39 1.13 -0.36
C ASN A 140 -5.18 0.26 0.64
N MET A 141 -5.20 0.61 1.93
CA MET A 141 -6.01 -0.07 2.94
C MET A 141 -7.50 -0.10 2.55
N ALA A 142 -8.08 1.04 2.18
CA ALA A 142 -9.49 1.12 1.80
C ALA A 142 -9.80 0.24 0.58
N LEU A 143 -8.94 0.28 -0.43
CA LEU A 143 -9.08 -0.55 -1.63
C LEU A 143 -8.96 -2.06 -1.31
N ILE A 144 -8.01 -2.45 -0.45
CA ILE A 144 -7.86 -3.86 -0.04
C ILE A 144 -9.12 -4.34 0.67
N LEU A 145 -9.68 -3.57 1.60
CA LEU A 145 -10.91 -3.94 2.32
C LEU A 145 -12.10 -4.11 1.39
N LEU A 146 -12.20 -3.30 0.34
CA LEU A 146 -13.26 -3.42 -0.68
C LEU A 146 -13.03 -4.58 -1.63
N LEU A 147 -11.81 -4.74 -2.14
CA LEU A 147 -11.49 -5.64 -3.24
C LEU A 147 -11.13 -7.06 -2.79
N TYR A 148 -10.65 -7.25 -1.56
CA TYR A 148 -10.19 -8.55 -1.08
C TYR A 148 -11.24 -9.65 -1.29
N LYS A 149 -12.48 -9.43 -0.82
CA LYS A 149 -13.53 -10.46 -0.90
C LYS A 149 -13.95 -10.80 -2.33
N PRO A 150 -14.30 -9.84 -3.20
CA PRO A 150 -14.65 -10.17 -4.59
C PRO A 150 -13.51 -10.83 -5.36
N VAL A 151 -12.27 -10.33 -5.19
CA VAL A 151 -11.08 -10.89 -5.87
C VAL A 151 -10.82 -12.32 -5.42
N VAL A 152 -10.77 -12.59 -4.12
CA VAL A 152 -10.54 -13.93 -3.58
C VAL A 152 -11.65 -14.90 -3.98
N THR A 153 -12.90 -14.46 -4.00
CA THR A 153 -14.03 -15.27 -4.45
C THR A 153 -13.90 -15.63 -5.94
N ALA A 154 -13.51 -14.66 -6.78
CA ALA A 154 -13.29 -14.91 -8.21
C ALA A 154 -12.12 -15.88 -8.45
N LEU A 155 -10.99 -15.71 -7.73
CA LEU A 155 -9.83 -16.60 -7.85
C LEU A 155 -10.13 -18.05 -7.42
N ARG A 156 -10.91 -18.23 -6.35
CA ARG A 156 -11.35 -19.55 -5.91
C ARG A 156 -12.32 -20.21 -6.91
N LYS A 157 -13.27 -19.43 -7.44
CA LYS A 157 -14.18 -19.90 -8.49
C LYS A 157 -13.42 -20.34 -9.75
N ALA A 158 -12.34 -19.66 -10.08
CA ALA A 158 -11.42 -20.01 -11.16
C ALA A 158 -10.44 -21.15 -10.80
N ARG A 159 -10.49 -21.72 -9.58
CA ARG A 159 -9.59 -22.76 -9.06
C ARG A 159 -8.11 -22.36 -9.06
N LEU A 160 -7.81 -21.07 -9.03
CA LEU A 160 -6.44 -20.55 -8.99
C LEU A 160 -5.87 -20.46 -7.56
N VAL A 161 -6.73 -20.55 -6.54
CA VAL A 161 -6.34 -20.51 -5.13
C VAL A 161 -7.07 -21.61 -4.37
N PRO A 162 -6.40 -22.32 -3.43
CA PRO A 162 -7.00 -23.36 -2.61
C PRO A 162 -8.23 -22.88 -1.83
N GLU A 163 -9.14 -23.81 -1.54
CA GLU A 163 -10.26 -23.54 -0.63
C GLU A 163 -9.73 -23.21 0.77
N SER A 164 -10.39 -22.27 1.43
CA SER A 164 -10.00 -21.86 2.78
C SER A 164 -10.42 -22.94 3.79
N HIS A 165 -9.47 -23.44 4.56
CA HIS A 165 -9.73 -24.25 5.76
C HIS A 165 -10.08 -23.39 6.99
N ALA A 166 -10.08 -22.05 6.86
CA ALA A 166 -10.52 -21.18 7.96
C ALA A 166 -12.03 -21.36 8.18
N PRO A 167 -12.47 -21.45 9.45
CA PRO A 167 -13.91 -21.45 9.76
C PRO A 167 -14.55 -20.24 9.08
N VAL A 168 -15.51 -20.52 8.21
CA VAL A 168 -16.26 -19.48 7.50
C VAL A 168 -17.13 -18.77 8.53
N GLU A 169 -16.62 -17.75 9.20
CA GLU A 169 -17.46 -16.78 9.85
C GLU A 169 -18.33 -16.10 8.77
N GLY A 170 -19.52 -16.63 8.64
CA GLY A 170 -20.57 -16.09 7.77
C GLY A 170 -20.42 -16.48 6.30
N LYS A 171 -21.17 -17.50 5.86
CA LYS A 171 -21.72 -17.58 4.51
C LYS A 171 -22.56 -16.31 4.29
N GLY A 172 -21.95 -15.14 4.12
CA GLY A 172 -22.65 -13.88 4.09
C GLY A 172 -22.02 -12.90 3.13
N LYS A 173 -22.88 -12.25 2.38
CA LYS A 173 -22.67 -10.96 1.71
C LYS A 173 -21.81 -10.08 2.61
N LEU A 174 -20.96 -9.22 2.04
CA LEU A 174 -20.32 -8.15 2.81
C LEU A 174 -21.40 -7.49 3.68
N SER A 175 -21.18 -7.42 4.99
CA SER A 175 -22.10 -6.67 5.85
C SER A 175 -22.24 -5.25 5.28
N ALA A 176 -23.46 -4.78 5.08
CA ALA A 176 -23.68 -3.44 4.54
C ALA A 176 -22.91 -2.36 5.33
N GLY A 177 -22.82 -2.51 6.65
CA GLY A 177 -22.02 -1.62 7.48
C GLY A 177 -20.51 -1.67 7.18
N PHE A 178 -19.95 -2.86 6.91
CA PHE A 178 -18.53 -2.97 6.55
C PHE A 178 -18.26 -2.38 5.16
N LEU A 179 -19.20 -2.56 4.22
CA LEU A 179 -19.09 -1.95 2.89
C LEU A 179 -19.16 -0.42 2.98
N LEU A 180 -20.13 0.11 3.74
CA LEU A 180 -20.25 1.55 3.98
C LEU A 180 -19.00 2.13 4.66
N PHE A 181 -18.48 1.45 5.67
CA PHE A 181 -17.22 1.84 6.33
C PHE A 181 -16.06 1.91 5.33
N SER A 182 -15.87 0.87 4.51
CA SER A 182 -14.78 0.83 3.54
C SER A 182 -14.94 1.88 2.43
N LEU A 183 -16.18 2.16 2.00
CA LEU A 183 -16.47 3.23 1.02
C LEU A 183 -16.24 4.62 1.62
N ALA A 184 -16.67 4.85 2.86
CA ALA A 184 -16.43 6.11 3.56
C ALA A 184 -14.91 6.35 3.74
N LEU A 185 -14.18 5.30 4.14
CA LEU A 185 -12.72 5.35 4.25
C LEU A 185 -12.06 5.68 2.89
N LEU A 186 -12.49 5.01 1.82
CA LEU A 186 -12.00 5.30 0.46
C LEU A 186 -12.28 6.75 0.06
N ALA A 187 -13.50 7.22 0.24
CA ALA A 187 -13.88 8.60 -0.10
C ALA A 187 -13.02 9.62 0.67
N THR A 188 -12.80 9.40 1.96
CA THR A 188 -11.95 10.26 2.80
C THR A 188 -10.52 10.31 2.25
N PHE A 189 -9.89 9.17 1.97
CA PHE A 189 -8.52 9.14 1.48
C PHE A 189 -8.39 9.63 0.03
N VAL A 190 -9.41 9.46 -0.80
CA VAL A 190 -9.44 10.06 -2.14
C VAL A 190 -9.49 11.59 -2.04
N VAL A 191 -10.35 12.15 -1.21
CA VAL A 191 -10.40 13.61 -1.00
C VAL A 191 -9.07 14.13 -0.48
N LEU A 192 -8.48 13.48 0.53
CA LEU A 192 -7.17 13.86 1.05
C LEU A 192 -6.06 13.76 -0.02
N ALA A 193 -6.10 12.75 -0.88
CA ALA A 193 -5.18 12.62 -1.99
C ALA A 193 -5.34 13.77 -2.99
N LEU A 194 -6.56 14.16 -3.35
CA LEU A 194 -6.83 15.28 -4.25
C LEU A 194 -6.36 16.62 -3.67
N VAL A 195 -6.54 16.82 -2.36
CA VAL A 195 -6.00 18.01 -1.66
C VAL A 195 -4.47 18.02 -1.69
N LEU A 196 -3.81 16.89 -1.41
CA LEU A 196 -2.35 16.80 -1.48
C LEU A 196 -1.79 16.99 -2.89
N MET A 197 -2.56 16.63 -3.91
CA MET A 197 -2.22 16.84 -5.33
C MET A 197 -2.48 18.29 -5.79
N GLY A 198 -3.09 19.13 -4.96
CA GLY A 198 -3.44 20.51 -5.32
C GLY A 198 -4.57 20.61 -6.35
N ILE A 199 -5.43 19.58 -6.44
CA ILE A 199 -6.59 19.55 -7.35
C ILE A 199 -7.82 20.16 -6.67
N LEU A 200 -7.93 20.04 -5.36
CA LEU A 200 -8.89 20.65 -4.44
C LEU A 200 -8.13 21.58 -3.46
#